data_ce1cdf4f5203c291ebf28af114ee221e
#
_entry.id   ce1cdf4f5203c291ebf28af114ee221e
#
_cell.length_a   1.000
_cell.length_b   1.000
_cell.length_c   1.000
_cell.angle_alpha   90.00
_cell.angle_beta   90.00
_cell.angle_gamma   90.00
#
_symmetry.space_group_name_H-M   'P 1'
#
loop_
_entity.id
_entity.type
_entity.pdbx_description
1 polymer ?
#
loop_
_entity_poly.entity_id
_entity_poly.type
_entity_poly.pdbx_seq_one_letter_code
_entity_poly.pdbx_strand_id
1 'polypeptide(L)'
;QRELPTVEKWMKHNGFCFVRKRSVGLLIDETPERLKELAALLDEKDTNSSAPADNRPERLTLLCHDLLLAEEPIKSYYFTEKFEISEGTLTADLNQLETWFTKYQLKLVRRPGLGVFIEGTEIARRQALTSFICKQVNEHPSIGNLQDKKFLSDRNFINEIDGEVMAEVNHILGGCQKQLGMQLSDNGYLHLLVYTSLCVQRMQKGRFIKELKQSYAEISIQ
;
A
#
# COMPACT_ATOMS: atom_id res chain seq x y z
N GLN A 1 2.18 -3.14 -29.41
CA GLN A 1 1.22 -3.13 -30.54
C GLN A 1 -0.23 -3.46 -30.13
N ARG A 2 -0.48 -4.05 -28.96
CA ARG A 2 -1.83 -4.45 -28.53
C ARG A 2 -2.65 -3.28 -27.93
N GLU A 3 -2.01 -2.21 -27.50
CA GLU A 3 -2.65 -1.09 -26.79
C GLU A 3 -3.01 0.10 -27.72
N LEU A 4 -2.45 0.11 -28.91
CA LEU A 4 -2.68 1.18 -29.90
C LEU A 4 -4.17 1.45 -30.20
N PRO A 5 -5.04 0.45 -30.35
CA PRO A 5 -6.46 0.70 -30.61
C PRO A 5 -7.15 1.40 -29.43
N THR A 6 -6.70 1.14 -28.20
CA THR A 6 -7.24 1.78 -27.00
C THR A 6 -6.83 3.25 -26.94
N VAL A 7 -5.57 3.55 -27.24
CA VAL A 7 -5.05 4.92 -27.31
C VAL A 7 -5.74 5.71 -28.43
N GLU A 8 -5.88 5.13 -29.62
CA GLU A 8 -6.61 5.77 -30.74
C GLU A 8 -8.08 6.08 -30.38
N LYS A 9 -8.74 5.14 -29.72
CA LYS A 9 -10.16 5.31 -29.29
C LYS A 9 -10.28 6.41 -28.24
N TRP A 10 -9.35 6.46 -27.27
CA TRP A 10 -9.33 7.47 -26.22
C TRP A 10 -9.02 8.86 -26.80
N MET A 11 -8.00 9.00 -27.65
CA MET A 11 -7.65 10.25 -28.31
C MET A 11 -8.83 10.81 -29.11
N LYS A 12 -9.48 9.96 -29.90
CA LYS A 12 -10.66 10.31 -30.69
C LYS A 12 -11.85 10.72 -29.83
N HIS A 13 -12.06 10.04 -28.69
CA HIS A 13 -13.15 10.37 -27.76
C HIS A 13 -12.94 11.74 -27.11
N ASN A 14 -11.69 12.14 -26.86
CA ASN A 14 -11.34 13.45 -26.30
C ASN A 14 -11.08 14.50 -27.38
N GLY A 15 -11.38 14.22 -28.64
CA GLY A 15 -11.32 15.18 -29.74
C GLY A 15 -9.91 15.49 -30.25
N PHE A 16 -8.92 14.62 -29.99
CA PHE A 16 -7.56 14.78 -30.49
C PHE A 16 -7.28 13.93 -31.73
N CYS A 17 -6.50 14.49 -32.66
CA CYS A 17 -6.16 13.83 -33.92
C CYS A 17 -4.90 12.97 -33.75
N PHE A 18 -5.10 11.64 -33.89
CA PHE A 18 -4.04 10.65 -33.81
C PHE A 18 -3.86 10.00 -35.18
N VAL A 19 -2.69 10.20 -35.78
CA VAL A 19 -2.43 9.80 -37.17
C VAL A 19 -1.28 8.81 -37.24
N ARG A 20 -1.47 7.76 -38.05
CA ARG A 20 -0.43 6.77 -38.35
C ARG A 20 0.13 7.03 -39.74
N LYS A 21 1.36 7.54 -39.80
CA LYS A 21 2.05 7.77 -41.08
C LYS A 21 3.05 6.65 -41.37
N ARG A 22 2.94 6.09 -42.59
CA ARG A 22 3.85 5.05 -43.07
C ARG A 22 5.28 5.65 -43.13
N SER A 23 6.26 4.96 -42.58
CA SER A 23 7.69 5.38 -42.48
C SER A 23 8.01 6.44 -41.42
N VAL A 24 7.03 7.09 -40.77
CA VAL A 24 7.26 8.08 -39.71
C VAL A 24 6.87 7.53 -38.34
N GLY A 25 5.84 6.68 -38.31
CA GLY A 25 5.32 6.12 -37.07
C GLY A 25 3.97 6.73 -36.62
N LEU A 26 3.81 6.94 -35.33
CA LEU A 26 2.63 7.52 -34.73
C LEU A 26 2.85 9.02 -34.51
N LEU A 27 1.86 9.83 -34.86
CA LEU A 27 1.91 11.29 -34.77
C LEU A 27 0.62 11.81 -34.15
N ILE A 28 0.74 12.78 -33.26
CA ILE A 28 -0.38 13.59 -32.80
C ILE A 28 -0.38 14.84 -33.66
N ASP A 29 -1.39 14.97 -34.52
CA ASP A 29 -1.49 16.07 -35.52
C ASP A 29 -2.38 17.18 -34.96
N GLU A 30 -1.81 17.96 -34.02
CA GLU A 30 -2.52 18.99 -33.26
C GLU A 30 -1.69 20.28 -33.17
N THR A 31 -2.36 21.41 -32.93
CA THR A 31 -1.69 22.70 -32.69
C THR A 31 -0.97 22.71 -31.33
N PRO A 32 0.03 23.59 -31.13
CA PRO A 32 0.75 23.71 -29.85
C PRO A 32 -0.16 23.99 -28.66
N GLU A 33 -1.26 24.73 -28.85
CA GLU A 33 -2.25 25.03 -27.82
C GLU A 33 -3.02 23.77 -27.43
N ARG A 34 -3.45 22.97 -28.41
CA ARG A 34 -4.15 21.70 -28.19
C ARG A 34 -3.24 20.62 -27.57
N LEU A 35 -1.93 20.65 -27.88
CA LEU A 35 -0.96 19.78 -27.22
C LEU A 35 -0.79 20.14 -25.73
N LYS A 36 -0.87 21.43 -25.37
CA LYS A 36 -0.89 21.85 -23.96
C LYS A 36 -2.17 21.41 -23.26
N GLU A 37 -3.31 21.50 -23.92
CA GLU A 37 -4.58 21.01 -23.41
C GLU A 37 -4.54 19.49 -23.19
N LEU A 38 -3.97 18.74 -24.12
CA LEU A 38 -3.74 17.31 -24.00
C LEU A 38 -2.81 16.99 -22.81
N ALA A 39 -1.72 17.72 -22.66
CA ALA A 39 -0.81 17.56 -21.52
C ALA A 39 -1.53 17.83 -20.20
N ALA A 40 -2.30 18.91 -20.09
CA ALA A 40 -3.10 19.20 -18.89
C ALA A 40 -4.14 18.11 -18.59
N LEU A 41 -4.81 17.57 -19.60
CA LEU A 41 -5.75 16.44 -19.45
C LEU A 41 -5.05 15.13 -19.01
N LEU A 42 -3.79 14.93 -19.41
CA LEU A 42 -2.99 13.80 -18.95
C LEU A 42 -2.51 14.00 -17.51
N ASP A 43 -2.05 15.22 -17.17
CA ASP A 43 -1.64 15.59 -15.82
C ASP A 43 -2.81 15.53 -14.80
N GLU A 44 -4.02 15.97 -15.19
CA GLU A 44 -5.24 15.80 -14.37
C GLU A 44 -5.63 14.32 -14.18
N LYS A 45 -5.35 13.46 -15.16
CA LYS A 45 -5.56 12.02 -15.02
C LYS A 45 -4.49 11.33 -14.19
N ASP A 46 -3.26 11.78 -14.22
CA ASP A 46 -2.19 11.28 -13.36
C ASP A 46 -2.46 11.59 -11.87
N THR A 47 -3.24 12.64 -11.58
CA THR A 47 -3.70 12.92 -10.20
C THR A 47 -4.98 12.20 -9.81
N ASN A 48 -5.78 11.67 -10.75
CA ASN A 48 -7.12 11.11 -10.45
C ASN A 48 -7.45 9.74 -11.05
N SER A 49 -6.68 9.18 -11.96
CA SER A 49 -6.85 7.78 -12.38
C SER A 49 -5.77 7.30 -13.34
N SER A 50 -4.58 6.96 -12.87
CA SER A 50 -3.90 5.83 -13.47
C SER A 50 -4.63 4.59 -12.98
N ALA A 51 -5.34 3.90 -13.86
CA ALA A 51 -5.80 2.56 -13.52
C ALA A 51 -4.57 1.80 -13.00
N PRO A 52 -4.64 1.12 -11.82
CA PRO A 52 -3.48 0.43 -11.23
C PRO A 52 -2.86 -0.63 -12.15
N ALA A 53 -3.49 -0.88 -13.31
CA ALA A 53 -3.04 -1.80 -14.33
C ALA A 53 -1.67 -1.44 -14.93
N ASP A 54 -1.38 -0.17 -15.16
CA ASP A 54 -0.14 0.26 -15.83
C ASP A 54 1.02 0.50 -14.85
N ASN A 55 0.73 0.76 -13.58
CA ASN A 55 1.73 0.97 -12.55
C ASN A 55 1.90 -0.27 -11.66
N ARG A 56 2.76 -1.19 -12.08
CA ARG A 56 3.01 -2.44 -11.33
C ARG A 56 3.45 -2.21 -9.88
N PRO A 57 4.34 -1.26 -9.54
CA PRO A 57 4.73 -0.98 -8.15
C PRO A 57 3.53 -0.58 -7.28
N GLU A 58 2.67 0.30 -7.76
CA GLU A 58 1.47 0.73 -7.07
C GLU A 58 0.46 -0.42 -6.89
N ARG A 59 0.23 -1.20 -7.94
CA ARG A 59 -0.62 -2.40 -7.90
C ARG A 59 -0.12 -3.42 -6.87
N LEU A 60 1.19 -3.69 -6.81
CA LEU A 60 1.78 -4.57 -5.80
C LEU A 60 1.57 -4.05 -4.39
N THR A 61 1.66 -2.74 -4.20
CA THR A 61 1.40 -2.08 -2.91
C THR A 61 -0.05 -2.26 -2.48
N LEU A 62 -1.01 -1.99 -3.37
CA LEU A 62 -2.44 -2.17 -3.10
C LEU A 62 -2.81 -3.65 -2.87
N LEU A 63 -2.23 -4.56 -3.65
CA LEU A 63 -2.42 -6.01 -3.50
C LEU A 63 -1.89 -6.50 -2.14
N CYS A 64 -0.70 -6.03 -1.75
CA CYS A 64 -0.09 -6.34 -0.44
C CYS A 64 -0.96 -5.83 0.71
N HIS A 65 -1.47 -4.60 0.61
CA HIS A 65 -2.35 -3.97 1.56
C HIS A 65 -3.65 -4.79 1.75
N ASP A 66 -4.35 -5.08 0.66
CA ASP A 66 -5.60 -5.84 0.72
C ASP A 66 -5.39 -7.21 1.39
N LEU A 67 -4.31 -7.92 1.04
CA LEU A 67 -3.99 -9.22 1.63
C LEU A 67 -3.62 -9.15 3.11
N LEU A 68 -2.91 -8.10 3.54
CA LEU A 68 -2.54 -7.91 4.95
C LEU A 68 -3.75 -7.63 5.84
N LEU A 69 -4.73 -6.89 5.33
CA LEU A 69 -5.95 -6.52 6.07
C LEU A 69 -7.03 -7.58 6.00
N ALA A 70 -7.02 -8.42 4.96
CA ALA A 70 -8.05 -9.43 4.77
C ALA A 70 -8.13 -10.37 5.97
N GLU A 71 -9.34 -10.54 6.48
CA GLU A 71 -9.67 -11.52 7.52
C GLU A 71 -10.14 -12.84 6.90
N GLU A 72 -10.65 -12.79 5.68
CA GLU A 72 -11.14 -13.93 4.91
C GLU A 72 -10.42 -14.03 3.55
N PRO A 73 -10.42 -15.20 2.92
CA PRO A 73 -9.84 -15.38 1.60
C PRO A 73 -10.48 -14.49 0.54
N ILE A 74 -9.68 -13.76 -0.21
CA ILE A 74 -10.13 -12.90 -1.30
C ILE A 74 -10.13 -13.71 -2.60
N LYS A 75 -11.21 -13.65 -3.35
CA LYS A 75 -11.30 -14.32 -4.65
C LYS A 75 -10.37 -13.69 -5.69
N SER A 76 -9.70 -14.50 -6.51
CA SER A 76 -8.77 -14.00 -7.53
C SER A 76 -9.45 -13.03 -8.50
N TYR A 77 -10.70 -13.28 -8.88
CA TYR A 77 -11.44 -12.40 -9.79
C TYR A 77 -11.61 -10.98 -9.24
N TYR A 78 -11.70 -10.81 -7.91
CA TYR A 78 -11.74 -9.47 -7.29
C TYR A 78 -10.51 -8.65 -7.66
N PHE A 79 -9.32 -9.26 -7.63
CA PHE A 79 -8.09 -8.57 -7.98
C PHE A 79 -7.95 -8.35 -9.49
N THR A 80 -8.36 -9.31 -10.32
CA THR A 80 -8.31 -9.14 -11.78
C THR A 80 -9.27 -8.06 -12.25
N GLU A 81 -10.45 -7.93 -11.64
CA GLU A 81 -11.39 -6.85 -11.91
C GLU A 81 -10.91 -5.51 -11.34
N LYS A 82 -10.51 -5.46 -10.06
CA LYS A 82 -10.05 -4.24 -9.40
C LYS A 82 -8.87 -3.58 -10.11
N PHE A 83 -7.95 -4.39 -10.63
CA PHE A 83 -6.72 -3.92 -11.27
C PHE A 83 -6.75 -4.02 -12.79
N GLU A 84 -7.84 -4.49 -13.39
CA GLU A 84 -8.00 -4.70 -14.84
C GLU A 84 -6.85 -5.52 -15.47
N ILE A 85 -6.41 -6.57 -14.77
CA ILE A 85 -5.29 -7.43 -15.17
C ILE A 85 -5.72 -8.86 -15.48
N SER A 86 -4.87 -9.57 -16.23
CA SER A 86 -5.04 -11.00 -16.48
C SER A 86 -4.70 -11.86 -15.25
N GLU A 87 -5.26 -13.07 -15.17
CA GLU A 87 -4.90 -14.10 -14.18
C GLU A 87 -3.37 -14.40 -14.17
N GLY A 88 -2.73 -14.39 -15.35
CA GLY A 88 -1.29 -14.57 -15.47
C GLY A 88 -0.50 -13.43 -14.82
N THR A 89 -0.94 -12.19 -15.01
CA THR A 89 -0.35 -11.01 -14.37
C THR A 89 -0.52 -11.06 -12.86
N LEU A 90 -1.73 -11.38 -12.40
CA LEU A 90 -2.00 -11.56 -10.97
C LEU A 90 -1.10 -12.63 -10.35
N THR A 91 -0.94 -13.77 -11.03
CA THR A 91 -0.06 -14.84 -10.57
C THR A 91 1.39 -14.39 -10.43
N ALA A 92 1.91 -13.62 -11.41
CA ALA A 92 3.25 -13.07 -11.35
C ALA A 92 3.43 -12.08 -10.20
N ASP A 93 2.44 -11.24 -9.94
CA ASP A 93 2.45 -10.28 -8.86
C ASP A 93 2.37 -10.95 -7.48
N LEU A 94 1.51 -11.94 -7.33
CA LEU A 94 1.42 -12.75 -6.10
C LEU A 94 2.73 -13.51 -5.82
N ASN A 95 3.43 -14.03 -6.84
CA ASN A 95 4.73 -14.69 -6.68
C ASN A 95 5.79 -13.70 -6.16
N GLN A 96 5.76 -12.47 -6.62
CA GLN A 96 6.66 -11.43 -6.11
C GLN A 96 6.37 -11.09 -4.65
N LEU A 97 5.10 -10.97 -4.28
CA LEU A 97 4.69 -10.68 -2.90
C LEU A 97 4.98 -11.83 -1.94
N GLU A 98 4.93 -13.08 -2.40
CA GLU A 98 5.25 -14.27 -1.59
C GLU A 98 6.65 -14.17 -0.96
N THR A 99 7.64 -13.67 -1.72
CA THR A 99 8.99 -13.43 -1.22
C THR A 99 9.00 -12.38 -0.09
N TRP A 100 8.18 -11.35 -0.21
CA TRP A 100 8.07 -10.32 0.82
C TRP A 100 7.37 -10.86 2.07
N PHE A 101 6.25 -11.58 1.94
CA PHE A 101 5.54 -12.19 3.07
C PHE A 101 6.39 -13.18 3.85
N THR A 102 7.20 -13.99 3.14
CA THR A 102 8.11 -14.96 3.75
C THR A 102 9.11 -14.30 4.72
N LYS A 103 9.58 -13.08 4.44
CA LYS A 103 10.46 -12.32 5.36
C LYS A 103 9.83 -12.08 6.73
N TYR A 104 8.51 -12.01 6.79
CA TYR A 104 7.75 -11.83 8.03
C TYR A 104 7.15 -13.14 8.55
N GLN A 105 7.61 -14.30 8.08
CA GLN A 105 7.06 -15.60 8.46
C GLN A 105 5.55 -15.73 8.16
N LEU A 106 5.08 -15.03 7.14
CA LEU A 106 3.74 -15.15 6.59
C LEU A 106 3.79 -16.00 5.32
N LYS A 107 2.80 -16.87 5.16
CA LYS A 107 2.65 -17.72 3.98
C LYS A 107 1.49 -17.24 3.13
N LEU A 108 1.75 -16.92 1.88
CA LEU A 108 0.72 -16.65 0.89
C LEU A 108 0.12 -17.97 0.41
N VAL A 109 -1.18 -18.14 0.60
CA VAL A 109 -1.91 -19.36 0.24
C VAL A 109 -2.90 -19.06 -0.88
N ARG A 110 -2.91 -19.93 -1.88
CA ARG A 110 -3.83 -19.88 -3.02
C ARG A 110 -4.58 -21.20 -3.06
N ARG A 111 -5.89 -21.17 -2.84
CA ARG A 111 -6.72 -22.40 -2.90
C ARG A 111 -7.79 -22.22 -3.96
N PRO A 112 -7.83 -23.13 -4.96
CA PRO A 112 -8.90 -23.14 -5.96
C PRO A 112 -10.27 -23.13 -5.29
N GLY A 113 -11.18 -22.31 -5.80
CA GLY A 113 -12.52 -22.15 -5.24
C GLY A 113 -12.62 -21.33 -3.93
N LEU A 114 -11.56 -21.25 -3.14
CA LEU A 114 -11.54 -20.45 -1.90
C LEU A 114 -11.02 -19.05 -2.15
N GLY A 115 -9.85 -18.91 -2.77
CA GLY A 115 -9.21 -17.63 -3.06
C GLY A 115 -7.76 -17.54 -2.57
N VAL A 116 -7.30 -16.30 -2.37
CA VAL A 116 -5.95 -15.95 -1.93
C VAL A 116 -6.03 -15.36 -0.54
N PHE A 117 -5.14 -15.77 0.36
CA PHE A 117 -5.08 -15.28 1.74
C PHE A 117 -3.71 -15.51 2.35
N ILE A 118 -3.47 -14.93 3.53
CA ILE A 118 -2.22 -15.04 4.27
C ILE A 118 -2.41 -15.88 5.52
N GLU A 119 -1.59 -16.91 5.68
CA GLU A 119 -1.44 -17.71 6.90
C GLU A 119 -0.22 -17.26 7.69
N GLY A 120 -0.33 -17.21 9.02
CA GLY A 120 0.75 -16.87 9.94
C GLY A 120 0.26 -16.47 11.31
N THR A 121 1.20 -16.20 12.21
CA THR A 121 0.87 -15.77 13.57
C THR A 121 0.39 -14.31 13.58
N GLU A 122 -0.35 -13.94 14.62
CA GLU A 122 -0.77 -12.54 14.81
C GLU A 122 0.43 -11.59 14.97
N ILE A 123 1.51 -12.05 15.61
CA ILE A 123 2.76 -11.28 15.73
C ILE A 123 3.35 -11.00 14.35
N ALA A 124 3.48 -12.03 13.53
CA ALA A 124 4.01 -11.92 12.17
C ALA A 124 3.19 -10.93 11.32
N ARG A 125 1.87 -11.01 11.42
CA ARG A 125 0.96 -10.09 10.70
C ARG A 125 1.13 -8.65 11.17
N ARG A 126 1.24 -8.39 12.49
CA ARG A 126 1.48 -7.03 13.02
C ARG A 126 2.83 -6.47 12.56
N GLN A 127 3.89 -7.29 12.58
CA GLN A 127 5.21 -6.88 12.10
C GLN A 127 5.19 -6.52 10.62
N ALA A 128 4.53 -7.34 9.80
CA ALA A 128 4.40 -7.08 8.37
C ALA A 128 3.61 -5.78 8.10
N LEU A 129 2.46 -5.58 8.77
CA LEU A 129 1.65 -4.37 8.66
C LEU A 129 2.45 -3.13 9.07
N THR A 130 3.16 -3.18 10.21
CA THR A 130 3.99 -2.06 10.67
C THR A 130 5.05 -1.71 9.63
N SER A 131 5.80 -2.70 9.15
CA SER A 131 6.83 -2.48 8.15
C SER A 131 6.26 -1.93 6.84
N PHE A 132 5.11 -2.44 6.42
CA PHE A 132 4.41 -1.96 5.23
C PHE A 132 4.04 -0.48 5.37
N ILE A 133 3.37 -0.10 6.45
CA ILE A 133 2.93 1.29 6.71
C ILE A 133 4.14 2.22 6.83
N CYS A 134 5.15 1.87 7.63
CA CYS A 134 6.34 2.69 7.80
C CYS A 134 7.11 2.89 6.49
N LYS A 135 7.15 1.86 5.63
CA LYS A 135 7.75 1.98 4.30
C LYS A 135 7.00 3.00 3.45
N GLN A 136 5.67 2.93 3.40
CA GLN A 136 4.84 3.87 2.65
C GLN A 136 5.02 5.32 3.12
N VAL A 137 5.15 5.52 4.44
CA VAL A 137 5.44 6.82 5.03
C VAL A 137 6.80 7.36 4.59
N ASN A 138 7.83 6.53 4.63
CA ASN A 138 9.21 6.94 4.32
C ASN A 138 9.47 7.18 2.82
N GLU A 139 8.75 6.48 1.93
CA GLU A 139 8.88 6.65 0.47
C GLU A 139 8.28 7.97 -0.04
N HIS A 140 7.57 8.71 0.82
CA HIS A 140 6.94 9.97 0.47
C HIS A 140 7.34 11.11 1.43
N PRO A 141 8.58 11.62 1.30
CA PRO A 141 9.17 12.58 2.24
C PRO A 141 8.58 14.01 2.18
N SER A 142 7.56 14.28 1.37
CA SER A 142 6.81 15.55 1.38
C SER A 142 6.10 15.83 2.72
N ILE A 143 6.41 15.05 3.73
CA ILE A 143 5.70 14.93 4.96
C ILE A 143 6.51 15.57 6.06
N GLY A 144 6.14 16.81 6.40
CA GLY A 144 6.57 17.48 7.62
C GLY A 144 6.12 16.73 8.87
N ASN A 145 6.69 17.09 9.99
CA ASN A 145 6.49 16.59 11.36
C ASN A 145 5.39 15.54 11.58
N LEU A 146 5.79 14.35 12.04
CA LEU A 146 4.93 13.25 12.52
C LEU A 146 3.86 13.67 13.56
N GLN A 147 3.96 14.89 14.10
CA GLN A 147 3.03 15.46 15.07
C GLN A 147 1.86 16.23 14.43
N ASP A 148 1.89 16.49 13.13
CA ASP A 148 0.80 17.16 12.43
C ASP A 148 -0.36 16.21 12.16
N LYS A 149 -1.54 16.53 12.73
CA LYS A 149 -2.79 15.78 12.48
C LYS A 149 -3.16 15.68 11.00
N LYS A 150 -2.72 16.63 10.18
CA LYS A 150 -2.94 16.64 8.73
C LYS A 150 -2.14 15.55 7.99
N PHE A 151 -1.00 15.16 8.55
CA PHE A 151 -0.17 14.06 8.08
C PHE A 151 -0.89 12.72 8.06
N LEU A 152 -1.73 12.48 9.06
CA LEU A 152 -2.42 11.21 9.26
C LEU A 152 -3.64 11.05 8.35
N SER A 153 -4.19 12.15 7.81
CA SER A 153 -5.44 12.14 7.04
C SER A 153 -5.28 11.97 5.53
N ASP A 154 -4.12 12.29 4.97
CA ASP A 154 -3.97 12.38 3.51
C ASP A 154 -3.57 11.08 2.80
N ARG A 155 -3.43 9.94 3.52
CA ARG A 155 -3.03 8.66 2.91
C ARG A 155 -3.81 7.45 3.39
N ASN A 156 -4.33 6.72 2.42
CA ASN A 156 -5.20 5.55 2.57
C ASN A 156 -4.67 4.44 3.48
N PHE A 157 -3.34 4.28 3.67
CA PHE A 157 -2.78 3.19 4.46
C PHE A 157 -2.67 3.50 5.96
N ILE A 158 -2.56 4.78 6.33
CA ILE A 158 -2.56 5.21 7.74
C ILE A 158 -3.99 5.29 8.27
N ASN A 159 -4.96 5.55 7.39
CA ASN A 159 -6.39 5.53 7.74
C ASN A 159 -6.89 4.17 8.24
N GLU A 160 -6.11 3.10 8.03
CA GLU A 160 -6.38 1.79 8.62
C GLU A 160 -6.13 1.73 10.12
N ILE A 161 -5.37 2.68 10.66
CA ILE A 161 -5.19 2.83 12.09
C ILE A 161 -6.14 3.93 12.58
N ASP A 162 -6.92 3.58 13.59
CA ASP A 162 -7.84 4.53 14.24
C ASP A 162 -7.05 5.76 14.72
N GLY A 163 -7.47 6.93 14.25
CA GLY A 163 -6.80 8.19 14.55
C GLY A 163 -6.81 8.56 16.03
N GLU A 164 -7.86 8.17 16.78
CA GLU A 164 -7.95 8.37 18.22
C GLU A 164 -6.94 7.49 18.96
N VAL A 165 -6.88 6.20 18.58
CA VAL A 165 -5.90 5.25 19.13
C VAL A 165 -4.48 5.74 18.86
N MET A 166 -4.20 6.19 17.64
CA MET A 166 -2.87 6.70 17.29
C MET A 166 -2.52 7.98 18.07
N ALA A 167 -3.46 8.89 18.26
CA ALA A 167 -3.23 10.12 19.02
C ALA A 167 -2.95 9.83 20.50
N GLU A 168 -3.69 8.89 21.09
CA GLU A 168 -3.47 8.46 22.49
C GLU A 168 -2.11 7.79 22.67
N VAL A 169 -1.77 6.84 21.81
CA VAL A 169 -0.46 6.18 21.83
C VAL A 169 0.67 7.20 21.64
N ASN A 170 0.52 8.15 20.71
CA ASN A 170 1.49 9.22 20.49
C ASN A 170 1.70 10.08 21.76
N HIS A 171 0.63 10.43 22.45
CA HIS A 171 0.69 11.17 23.70
C HIS A 171 1.46 10.40 24.78
N ILE A 172 1.15 9.11 24.96
CA ILE A 172 1.82 8.23 25.93
C ILE A 172 3.32 8.10 25.60
N LEU A 173 3.67 7.80 24.34
CA LEU A 173 5.06 7.67 23.92
C LEU A 173 5.87 8.93 24.13
N GLY A 174 5.29 10.12 23.82
CA GLY A 174 5.93 11.39 24.09
C GLY A 174 6.17 11.65 25.57
N GLY A 175 5.24 11.23 26.43
CA GLY A 175 5.40 11.23 27.88
C GLY A 175 6.53 10.33 28.37
N CYS A 176 6.59 9.09 27.86
CA CYS A 176 7.64 8.14 28.20
C CYS A 176 9.04 8.65 27.79
N GLN A 177 9.20 9.22 26.60
CA GLN A 177 10.48 9.79 26.16
C GLN A 177 10.97 10.89 27.12
N LYS A 178 10.06 11.79 27.55
CA LYS A 178 10.39 12.85 28.50
C LYS A 178 10.81 12.30 29.87
N GLN A 179 10.10 11.29 30.38
CA GLN A 179 10.41 10.69 31.68
C GLN A 179 11.73 9.91 31.68
N LEU A 180 12.03 9.22 30.58
CA LEU A 180 13.25 8.42 30.45
C LEU A 180 14.46 9.25 30.03
N GLY A 181 14.29 10.52 29.63
CA GLY A 181 15.37 11.35 29.10
C GLY A 181 15.99 10.79 27.81
N MET A 182 15.27 9.93 27.10
CA MET A 182 15.72 9.26 25.87
C MET A 182 15.01 9.85 24.67
N GLN A 183 15.76 10.03 23.57
CA GLN A 183 15.18 10.36 22.26
C GLN A 183 15.35 9.17 21.32
N LEU A 184 14.25 8.72 20.77
CA LEU A 184 14.27 7.75 19.67
C LEU A 184 14.58 8.49 18.37
N SER A 185 15.21 7.81 17.42
CA SER A 185 15.28 8.32 16.05
C SER A 185 13.87 8.42 15.46
N ASP A 186 13.66 9.34 14.50
CA ASP A 186 12.35 9.53 13.86
C ASP A 186 11.76 8.22 13.32
N ASN A 187 12.60 7.41 12.69
CA ASN A 187 12.19 6.11 12.16
C ASN A 187 11.84 5.11 13.30
N GLY A 188 12.63 5.08 14.37
CA GLY A 188 12.34 4.25 15.55
C GLY A 188 11.05 4.66 16.24
N TYR A 189 10.81 5.96 16.36
CA TYR A 189 9.57 6.50 16.92
C TYR A 189 8.36 6.14 16.06
N LEU A 190 8.46 6.33 14.73
CA LEU A 190 7.40 5.95 13.79
C LEU A 190 7.06 4.46 13.90
N HIS A 191 8.06 3.58 13.89
CA HIS A 191 7.84 2.15 14.03
C HIS A 191 7.15 1.79 15.34
N LEU A 192 7.57 2.39 16.45
CA LEU A 192 6.97 2.13 17.76
C LEU A 192 5.53 2.64 17.82
N LEU A 193 5.27 3.85 17.30
CA LEU A 193 3.94 4.44 17.24
C LEU A 193 2.99 3.55 16.42
N VAL A 194 3.36 3.19 15.20
CA VAL A 194 2.53 2.37 14.31
C VAL A 194 2.30 0.98 14.90
N TYR A 195 3.35 0.31 15.39
CA TYR A 195 3.24 -1.03 15.98
C TYR A 195 2.32 -1.05 17.21
N THR A 196 2.50 -0.09 18.13
CA THR A 196 1.69 -0.03 19.35
C THR A 196 0.23 0.28 19.02
N SER A 197 -0.04 1.23 18.13
CA SER A 197 -1.41 1.57 17.69
C SER A 197 -2.09 0.37 17.01
N LEU A 198 -1.39 -0.36 16.14
CA LEU A 198 -1.89 -1.60 15.56
C LEU A 198 -2.17 -2.67 16.63
N CYS A 199 -1.31 -2.79 17.64
CA CYS A 199 -1.53 -3.73 18.74
C CYS A 199 -2.83 -3.44 19.49
N VAL A 200 -3.06 -2.18 19.86
CA VAL A 200 -4.28 -1.75 20.55
C VAL A 200 -5.51 -2.03 19.70
N GLN A 201 -5.52 -1.54 18.47
CA GLN A 201 -6.65 -1.68 17.56
C GLN A 201 -7.00 -3.16 17.27
N ARG A 202 -5.97 -4.00 17.03
CA ARG A 202 -6.20 -5.42 16.74
C ARG A 202 -6.69 -6.17 17.97
N MET A 203 -6.23 -5.80 19.19
CA MET A 203 -6.77 -6.35 20.43
C MET A 203 -8.23 -5.95 20.63
N GLN A 204 -8.62 -4.70 20.34
CA GLN A 204 -10.01 -4.26 20.39
C GLN A 204 -10.91 -5.07 19.43
N LYS A 205 -10.37 -5.49 18.28
CA LYS A 205 -11.04 -6.39 17.32
C LYS A 205 -10.97 -7.88 17.72
N GLY A 206 -10.51 -8.21 18.94
CA GLY A 206 -10.41 -9.59 19.42
C GLY A 206 -9.25 -10.40 18.83
N ARG A 207 -8.29 -9.75 18.16
CA ARG A 207 -7.12 -10.40 17.59
C ARG A 207 -5.97 -10.43 18.60
N PHE A 208 -6.01 -11.42 19.49
CA PHE A 208 -5.01 -11.59 20.53
C PHE A 208 -3.83 -12.44 20.08
N ILE A 209 -2.63 -12.14 20.61
CA ILE A 209 -1.45 -12.98 20.47
C ILE A 209 -1.66 -14.21 21.37
N LYS A 210 -1.90 -15.38 20.77
CA LYS A 210 -2.16 -16.62 21.51
C LYS A 210 -0.90 -17.34 21.99
N GLU A 211 0.25 -17.06 21.36
CA GLU A 211 1.53 -17.70 21.66
C GLU A 211 2.59 -16.64 21.92
N LEU A 212 2.76 -16.24 23.16
CA LEU A 212 4.04 -15.69 23.61
C LEU A 212 4.99 -16.88 23.73
N LYS A 213 5.88 -17.06 22.75
CA LYS A 213 6.99 -18.00 22.91
C LYS A 213 7.72 -17.64 24.20
N GLN A 214 8.01 -18.64 25.04
CA GLN A 214 8.67 -18.56 26.36
C GLN A 214 10.04 -17.84 26.38
N SER A 215 10.55 -17.32 25.27
CA SER A 215 11.84 -16.64 25.18
C SER A 215 11.93 -15.28 25.87
N TYR A 216 10.83 -14.74 26.39
CA TYR A 216 10.85 -13.52 27.22
C TYR A 216 10.87 -13.81 28.73
N ALA A 217 10.76 -15.07 29.14
CA ALA A 217 10.77 -15.44 30.56
C ALA A 217 12.19 -15.37 31.21
N GLU A 218 13.24 -15.13 30.43
CA GLU A 218 14.62 -15.07 30.94
C GLU A 218 15.20 -13.66 31.04
N ILE A 219 14.46 -12.61 30.76
CA ILE A 219 14.85 -11.26 31.17
C ILE A 219 14.41 -11.09 32.62
N SER A 220 14.94 -11.91 33.48
CA SER A 220 14.94 -11.67 34.92
C SER A 220 15.81 -10.46 35.21
N ILE A 221 15.18 -9.45 35.76
CA ILE A 221 15.77 -8.31 36.43
C ILE A 221 16.91 -8.80 37.33
N GLN A 222 18.17 -8.52 36.92
CA GLN A 222 19.31 -8.43 37.85
C GLN A 222 19.48 -6.98 38.26
#